data_bf0bfa33d656b343e8d827f98dc2f6c2
#
_entry.id   bf0bfa33d656b343e8d827f98dc2f6c2
#
_cell.length_a   1.000
_cell.length_b   1.000
_cell.length_c   1.000
_cell.angle_alpha   90.00
_cell.angle_beta   90.00
_cell.angle_gamma   90.00
#
_symmetry.space_group_name_H-M   'P 1'
#
loop_
_entity.id
_entity.type
_entity.pdbx_description
1 polymer ?
#
loop_
_entity_poly.entity_id
_entity_poly.type
_entity_poly.pdbx_seq_one_letter_code
_entity_poly.pdbx_strand_id
1 'polypeptide(L)'
;MLIRCAETALNSKLLSSYKNFFAEIVVSAVEKLDTNLLDKDLIGIKEVTGGSINDSFLVSGVAFKKTFSYAGFEQQPKSFTNPKIIILKIELELKSEKENAEIRISNVEDFQSIVDAEWQIIY
;
A
#
# COMPACT_ATOMS: atom_id res chain seq x y z
N MET A 1 6.48 -0.05 -31.37
CA MET A 1 6.94 -1.42 -31.58
C MET A 1 6.60 -2.30 -30.37
N LEU A 2 6.97 -1.94 -29.14
CA LEU A 2 6.69 -2.70 -27.92
C LEU A 2 5.20 -3.02 -27.69
N ILE A 3 4.31 -2.05 -27.96
CA ILE A 3 2.86 -2.26 -27.80
C ILE A 3 2.35 -3.38 -28.72
N ARG A 4 2.81 -3.44 -29.95
CA ARG A 4 2.44 -4.52 -30.89
C ARG A 4 2.92 -5.90 -30.43
N CYS A 5 4.09 -5.97 -29.84
CA CYS A 5 4.60 -7.22 -29.25
C CYS A 5 3.72 -7.66 -28.06
N ALA A 6 3.35 -6.72 -27.20
CA ALA A 6 2.47 -6.98 -26.08
C ALA A 6 1.06 -7.41 -26.54
N GLU A 7 0.50 -6.78 -27.56
CA GLU A 7 -0.79 -7.16 -28.17
C GLU A 7 -0.76 -8.58 -28.72
N THR A 8 0.33 -8.98 -29.34
CA THR A 8 0.51 -10.33 -29.86
C THR A 8 0.54 -11.36 -28.72
N ALA A 9 1.26 -11.06 -27.65
CA ALA A 9 1.32 -11.94 -26.48
C ALA A 9 -0.03 -12.05 -25.74
N LEU A 10 -0.83 -10.98 -25.74
CA LEU A 10 -2.14 -10.91 -25.09
C LEU A 10 -3.29 -11.41 -25.97
N ASN A 11 -3.01 -11.88 -27.17
CA ASN A 11 -4.05 -12.36 -28.11
C ASN A 11 -4.57 -13.75 -27.71
N SER A 12 -5.35 -13.79 -26.64
CA SER A 12 -5.99 -14.99 -26.12
C SER A 12 -7.51 -14.87 -26.20
N LYS A 13 -8.21 -15.97 -26.00
CA LYS A 13 -9.68 -16.02 -26.01
C LYS A 13 -10.34 -15.02 -25.07
N LEU A 14 -9.77 -14.83 -23.87
CA LEU A 14 -10.33 -13.97 -22.83
C LEU A 14 -9.94 -12.50 -22.98
N LEU A 15 -8.75 -12.23 -23.50
CA LEU A 15 -8.15 -10.89 -23.53
C LEU A 15 -8.16 -10.23 -24.92
N SER A 16 -8.63 -10.92 -25.96
CA SER A 16 -8.56 -10.41 -27.32
C SER A 16 -9.29 -9.08 -27.53
N SER A 17 -10.40 -8.85 -26.84
CA SER A 17 -11.13 -7.59 -26.88
C SER A 17 -10.51 -6.48 -26.03
N TYR A 18 -9.65 -6.81 -25.09
CA TYR A 18 -9.00 -5.87 -24.16
C TYR A 18 -7.49 -5.75 -24.39
N LYS A 19 -6.96 -6.38 -25.43
CA LYS A 19 -5.51 -6.46 -25.68
C LYS A 19 -4.83 -5.08 -25.75
N ASN A 20 -5.46 -4.09 -26.36
CA ASN A 20 -4.91 -2.75 -26.48
C ASN A 20 -4.77 -2.09 -25.10
N PHE A 21 -5.79 -2.19 -24.29
CA PHE A 21 -5.80 -1.65 -22.93
C PHE A 21 -4.71 -2.26 -22.06
N PHE A 22 -4.60 -3.59 -22.02
CA PHE A 22 -3.58 -4.26 -21.24
C PHE A 22 -2.17 -4.10 -21.84
N ALA A 23 -2.04 -4.01 -23.16
CA ALA A 23 -0.76 -3.76 -23.81
C ALA A 23 -0.15 -2.43 -23.39
N GLU A 24 -0.93 -1.37 -23.31
CA GLU A 24 -0.49 -0.06 -22.82
C GLU A 24 -0.03 -0.12 -21.37
N ILE A 25 -0.80 -0.81 -20.50
CA ILE A 25 -0.45 -0.99 -19.09
C ILE A 25 0.87 -1.76 -18.94
N VAL A 26 1.01 -2.88 -19.65
CA VAL A 26 2.21 -3.74 -19.58
C VAL A 26 3.45 -3.00 -20.09
N VAL A 27 3.35 -2.31 -21.21
CA VAL A 27 4.50 -1.54 -21.76
C VAL A 27 4.90 -0.43 -20.81
N SER A 28 3.95 0.30 -20.24
CA SER A 28 4.23 1.35 -19.26
C SER A 28 4.89 0.81 -17.99
N ALA A 29 4.52 -0.39 -17.56
CA ALA A 29 5.15 -1.06 -16.42
C ALA A 29 6.60 -1.48 -16.71
N VAL A 30 6.84 -2.04 -17.89
CA VAL A 30 8.18 -2.49 -18.31
C VAL A 30 9.13 -1.32 -18.53
N GLU A 31 8.66 -0.20 -19.08
CA GLU A 31 9.48 1.00 -19.28
C GLU A 31 9.98 1.62 -17.96
N LYS A 32 9.35 1.33 -16.84
CA LYS A 32 9.78 1.76 -15.51
C LYS A 32 10.87 0.89 -14.89
N LEU A 33 11.16 -0.26 -15.47
CA LEU A 33 12.25 -1.13 -15.03
C LEU A 33 13.61 -0.55 -15.40
N ASP A 34 14.62 -0.90 -14.60
CA ASP A 34 16.00 -0.59 -14.95
C ASP A 34 16.37 -1.30 -16.26
N THR A 35 16.86 -0.53 -17.23
CA THR A 35 17.26 -1.03 -18.55
C THR A 35 18.38 -2.08 -18.51
N ASN A 36 19.17 -2.07 -17.44
CA ASN A 36 20.26 -3.03 -17.26
C ASN A 36 19.79 -4.34 -16.62
N LEU A 37 18.74 -4.29 -15.83
CA LEU A 37 18.30 -5.43 -15.02
C LEU A 37 17.02 -6.10 -15.53
N LEU A 38 16.15 -5.46 -16.25
CA LEU A 38 14.91 -5.93 -16.89
C LEU A 38 14.26 -7.18 -16.22
N ASP A 39 14.19 -7.16 -14.90
CA ASP A 39 13.66 -8.27 -14.12
C ASP A 39 12.15 -8.12 -13.93
N LYS A 40 11.39 -9.07 -14.48
CA LYS A 40 9.93 -9.10 -14.36
C LYS A 40 9.44 -9.26 -12.91
N ASP A 41 10.26 -9.84 -12.04
CA ASP A 41 9.91 -10.06 -10.63
C ASP A 41 9.85 -8.73 -9.83
N LEU A 42 10.42 -7.66 -10.37
CA LEU A 42 10.30 -6.31 -9.82
C LEU A 42 8.92 -5.66 -10.09
N ILE A 43 8.12 -6.25 -10.97
CA ILE A 43 6.74 -5.80 -11.23
C ILE A 43 5.80 -6.58 -10.32
N GLY A 44 5.23 -5.90 -9.34
CA GLY A 44 4.22 -6.49 -8.46
C GLY A 44 2.84 -6.51 -9.12
N ILE A 45 2.20 -7.68 -9.14
CA ILE A 45 0.82 -7.84 -9.62
C ILE A 45 -0.08 -8.12 -8.42
N LYS A 46 -1.10 -7.29 -8.24
CA LYS A 46 -2.09 -7.45 -7.18
C LYS A 46 -3.45 -7.74 -7.77
N GLU A 47 -4.03 -8.84 -7.36
CA GLU A 47 -5.38 -9.23 -7.76
C GLU A 47 -6.40 -8.72 -6.74
N VAL A 48 -7.42 -8.03 -7.23
CA VAL A 48 -8.52 -7.54 -6.40
C VAL A 48 -9.82 -8.07 -6.98
N THR A 49 -10.58 -8.75 -6.16
CA THR A 49 -11.89 -9.31 -6.55
C THR A 49 -12.94 -8.21 -6.66
N GLY A 50 -13.86 -8.34 -7.62
CA GLY A 50 -14.91 -7.36 -7.89
C GLY A 50 -14.54 -6.40 -9.02
N GLY A 51 -15.51 -5.61 -9.46
CA GLY A 51 -15.35 -4.70 -10.58
C GLY A 51 -15.26 -5.40 -11.93
N SER A 52 -14.91 -4.64 -12.97
CA SER A 52 -14.71 -5.15 -14.32
C SER A 52 -13.23 -5.19 -14.70
N ILE A 53 -12.94 -5.86 -15.82
CA ILE A 53 -11.58 -5.92 -16.37
C ILE A 53 -11.02 -4.52 -16.67
N ASN A 54 -11.87 -3.61 -17.11
CA ASN A 54 -11.49 -2.22 -17.41
C ASN A 54 -11.11 -1.38 -16.19
N ASP A 55 -11.43 -1.84 -14.99
CA ASP A 55 -11.08 -1.18 -13.73
C ASP A 55 -9.62 -1.43 -13.31
N SER A 56 -8.92 -2.30 -14.02
CA SER A 56 -7.49 -2.54 -13.81
C SER A 56 -6.66 -1.31 -14.18
N PHE A 57 -5.67 -0.98 -13.38
CA PHE A 57 -4.81 0.19 -13.63
C PHE A 57 -3.38 -0.05 -13.14
N LEU A 58 -2.48 0.74 -13.67
CA LEU A 58 -1.07 0.75 -13.27
C LEU A 58 -0.83 1.78 -12.17
N VAL A 59 -0.17 1.36 -11.10
CA VAL A 59 0.32 2.24 -10.04
C VAL A 59 1.81 2.52 -10.25
N SER A 60 2.14 3.80 -10.40
CA SER A 60 3.53 4.25 -10.51
C SER A 60 4.13 4.43 -9.11
N GLY A 61 4.48 3.34 -8.48
CA GLY A 61 4.96 3.32 -7.11
C GLY A 61 4.63 2.00 -6.43
N VAL A 62 4.26 2.05 -5.16
CA VAL A 62 3.95 0.87 -4.35
C VAL A 62 2.47 0.83 -3.99
N ALA A 63 1.85 -0.34 -4.17
CA ALA A 63 0.46 -0.58 -3.80
C ALA A 63 0.36 -1.60 -2.66
N PHE A 64 -0.39 -1.26 -1.63
CA PHE A 64 -0.66 -2.14 -0.50
C PHE A 64 -2.14 -2.49 -0.43
N LYS A 65 -2.45 -3.77 -0.20
CA LYS A 65 -3.80 -4.22 0.16
C LYS A 65 -4.08 -4.01 1.65
N LYS A 66 -3.75 -2.83 2.14
CA LYS A 66 -3.91 -2.44 3.55
C LYS A 66 -4.66 -1.11 3.62
N THR A 67 -5.45 -0.95 4.65
CA THR A 67 -6.16 0.29 4.92
C THR A 67 -6.06 0.62 6.42
N PHE A 68 -6.42 1.83 6.75
CA PHE A 68 -6.49 2.24 8.15
C PHE A 68 -7.60 1.47 8.88
N SER A 69 -7.30 1.01 10.08
CA SER A 69 -8.19 0.18 10.89
C SER A 69 -8.46 0.75 12.28
N TYR A 70 -8.36 2.06 12.45
CA TYR A 70 -8.63 2.72 13.72
C TYR A 70 -9.95 3.48 13.70
N ALA A 71 -10.52 3.73 14.89
CA ALA A 71 -11.74 4.51 15.01
C ALA A 71 -11.53 5.96 14.52
N GLY A 72 -12.46 6.46 13.72
CA GLY A 72 -12.40 7.81 13.17
C GLY A 72 -11.61 7.94 11.86
N PHE A 73 -11.10 6.85 11.29
CA PHE A 73 -10.39 6.93 10.01
C PHE A 73 -11.27 7.45 8.87
N GLU A 74 -12.57 7.28 8.95
CA GLU A 74 -13.54 7.79 7.97
C GLU A 74 -13.55 9.32 7.88
N GLN A 75 -13.18 10.00 8.95
CA GLN A 75 -13.06 11.45 9.01
C GLN A 75 -11.72 11.97 8.47
N GLN A 76 -10.77 11.08 8.24
CA GLN A 76 -9.45 11.44 7.70
C GLN A 76 -9.46 11.50 6.18
N PRO A 77 -8.68 12.42 5.58
CA PRO A 77 -8.52 12.44 4.14
C PRO A 77 -7.89 11.12 3.66
N LYS A 78 -8.46 10.57 2.58
CA LYS A 78 -8.01 9.29 2.00
C LYS A 78 -6.97 9.46 0.90
N SER A 79 -6.73 10.69 0.45
CA SER A 79 -5.74 11.01 -0.56
C SER A 79 -4.98 12.26 -0.19
N PHE A 80 -3.70 12.29 -0.52
CA PHE A 80 -2.80 13.41 -0.24
C PHE A 80 -2.01 13.74 -1.48
N THR A 81 -1.81 15.03 -1.74
CA THR A 81 -0.94 15.51 -2.82
C THR A 81 0.40 15.93 -2.24
N ASN A 82 1.49 15.41 -2.81
CA ASN A 82 2.87 15.65 -2.36
C ASN A 82 3.09 15.40 -0.84
N PRO A 83 2.71 14.22 -0.31
CA PRO A 83 2.88 13.93 1.09
C PRO A 83 4.35 13.69 1.43
N LYS A 84 4.74 13.99 2.66
CA LYS A 84 6.01 13.54 3.23
C LYS A 84 5.82 12.16 3.83
N ILE A 85 6.59 11.18 3.38
CA ILE A 85 6.46 9.79 3.79
C ILE A 85 7.66 9.40 4.65
N ILE A 86 7.40 8.87 5.83
CA ILE A 86 8.41 8.28 6.71
C ILE A 86 8.19 6.78 6.77
N ILE A 87 9.22 6.02 6.48
CA ILE A 87 9.20 4.56 6.58
C ILE A 87 9.93 4.15 7.84
N LEU A 88 9.21 3.51 8.76
CA LEU A 88 9.75 3.01 10.01
C LEU A 88 9.80 1.49 10.02
N LYS A 89 10.91 0.94 10.45
CA LYS A 89 11.12 -0.52 10.62
C LYS A 89 10.92 -0.95 12.08
N ILE A 90 10.36 -0.10 12.91
CA ILE A 90 10.12 -0.34 14.33
C ILE A 90 8.63 -0.20 14.65
N GLU A 91 8.19 -0.91 15.65
CA GLU A 91 6.84 -0.74 16.19
C GLU A 91 6.80 0.52 17.07
N LEU A 92 5.77 1.34 16.89
CA LEU A 92 5.52 2.54 17.71
C LEU A 92 4.64 2.24 18.92
N GLU A 93 4.60 0.99 19.35
CA GLU A 93 3.85 0.57 20.52
C GLU A 93 4.78 0.06 21.61
N LEU A 94 4.51 0.43 22.85
CA LEU A 94 5.14 -0.15 24.02
C LEU A 94 4.61 -1.56 24.21
N LYS A 95 5.48 -2.56 24.00
CA LYS A 95 5.15 -3.93 24.34
C LYS A 95 5.17 -4.10 25.87
N SER A 96 4.04 -4.52 26.42
CA SER A 96 4.00 -4.96 27.81
C SER A 96 4.86 -6.22 27.98
N GLU A 97 5.84 -6.20 28.87
CA GLU A 97 6.66 -7.36 29.17
C GLU A 97 5.87 -8.47 29.90
N LYS A 98 4.73 -8.13 30.48
CA LYS A 98 3.85 -9.06 31.20
C LYS A 98 2.41 -8.86 30.75
N GLU A 99 1.73 -9.93 30.36
CA GLU A 99 0.33 -9.93 29.94
C GLU A 99 -0.66 -9.41 31.00
N ASN A 100 -0.24 -9.39 32.26
CA ASN A 100 -1.08 -9.01 33.40
C ASN A 100 -0.69 -7.66 34.03
N ALA A 101 0.02 -6.79 33.31
CA ALA A 101 0.31 -5.43 33.79
C ALA A 101 -0.96 -4.57 33.75
N GLU A 102 -1.47 -4.22 34.92
CA GLU A 102 -2.66 -3.38 35.06
C GLU A 102 -2.30 -2.08 35.81
N ILE A 103 -2.68 -0.94 35.24
CA ILE A 103 -2.54 0.36 35.89
C ILE A 103 -3.92 0.82 36.31
N ARG A 104 -4.14 0.97 37.63
CA ARG A 104 -5.37 1.53 38.18
C ARG A 104 -5.22 3.04 38.30
N ILE A 105 -6.11 3.75 37.60
CA ILE A 105 -6.11 5.21 37.55
C ILE A 105 -7.35 5.71 38.26
N SER A 106 -7.17 6.53 39.30
CA SER A 106 -8.23 7.13 40.08
C SER A 106 -8.63 8.54 39.60
N ASN A 107 -7.70 9.23 38.95
CA ASN A 107 -7.89 10.58 38.44
C ASN A 107 -7.56 10.71 36.96
N VAL A 108 -8.26 11.63 36.27
CA VAL A 108 -8.00 11.92 34.85
C VAL A 108 -6.61 12.54 34.63
N GLU A 109 -6.12 13.32 35.57
CA GLU A 109 -4.79 13.93 35.52
C GLU A 109 -3.67 12.89 35.53
N ASP A 110 -3.82 11.84 36.34
CA ASP A 110 -2.87 10.72 36.39
C ASP A 110 -2.87 9.93 35.06
N PHE A 111 -4.02 9.80 34.44
CA PHE A 111 -4.15 9.18 33.12
C PHE A 111 -3.33 9.93 32.05
N GLN A 112 -3.47 11.24 32.01
CA GLN A 112 -2.76 12.08 31.06
C GLN A 112 -1.23 11.99 31.26
N SER A 113 -0.77 11.99 32.51
CA SER A 113 0.66 11.84 32.82
C SER A 113 1.23 10.52 32.33
N ILE A 114 0.49 9.43 32.45
CA ILE A 114 0.90 8.10 31.99
C ILE A 114 0.95 8.04 30.47
N VAL A 115 -0.03 8.61 29.78
CA VAL A 115 -0.05 8.69 28.31
C VAL A 115 1.12 9.51 27.79
N ASP A 116 1.41 10.66 28.40
CA ASP A 116 2.54 11.53 28.02
C ASP A 116 3.88 10.81 28.26
N ALA A 117 4.02 10.07 29.35
CA ALA A 117 5.22 9.27 29.64
C ALA A 117 5.42 8.16 28.61
N GLU A 118 4.36 7.50 28.18
CA GLU A 118 4.41 6.48 27.12
C GLU A 118 4.90 7.06 25.81
N TRP A 119 4.40 8.21 25.41
CA TRP A 119 4.85 8.91 24.19
C TRP A 119 6.30 9.34 24.28
N GLN A 120 6.78 9.79 25.42
CA GLN A 120 8.18 10.16 25.63
C GLN A 120 9.14 8.97 25.50
N ILE A 121 8.71 7.78 25.86
CA ILE A 121 9.52 6.56 25.70
C ILE A 121 9.60 6.13 24.24
N ILE A 122 8.54 6.34 23.45
CA ILE A 122 8.49 6.01 22.03
C ILE A 122 9.33 6.98 21.19
N TYR A 123 9.43 8.26 21.58
CA TYR A 123 10.21 9.31 20.91
C TYR A 123 11.64 9.40 21.44
#